data_11612066be40d95cf0b7f1fc93e69082
#
_entry.id   11612066be40d95cf0b7f1fc93e69082
#
_cell.length_a   1.000
_cell.length_b   1.000
_cell.length_c   1.000
_cell.angle_alpha   90.00
_cell.angle_beta   90.00
_cell.angle_gamma   90.00
#
_symmetry.space_group_name_H-M   'P 1'
#
loop_
_entity.id
_entity.type
_entity.pdbx_description
1 polymer ?
#
loop_
_entity_poly.entity_id
_entity_poly.type
_entity_poly.pdbx_seq_one_letter_code
_entity_poly.pdbx_strand_id
1 'polypeptide(L)'
;MTVSKYLEFMLSETDIEPFGLPEGVVFLYGDELKKLEEKEKKLSDLFEKNGFAKVVPPVFEFYETFEKGGGLEVARRSFSFKDKDGRLLSLRFDMTTPIARMISVKYTNRDMPLRLYYCGNVFREQPFHKGKKRQIRQAGIEIIGANSTQTDIEVIELFCRAISLLSKEYIVVVGDVRIYKKLLSLIDVDEHKLLALETIFNKKDITSLNILMESINCSSEIKKAFQILL
;
A
#
# COMPACT_ATOMS: atom_id res chain seq x y z
N MET A 1 25.91 29.80 -1.86
CA MET A 1 25.36 30.05 -0.52
C MET A 1 26.09 29.13 0.44
N THR A 2 26.83 29.64 1.39
CA THR A 2 27.58 28.82 2.34
C THR A 2 26.63 28.26 3.39
N VAL A 3 26.90 27.05 3.90
CA VAL A 3 26.13 26.38 4.95
C VAL A 3 25.86 27.29 6.15
N SER A 4 26.80 28.22 6.47
CA SER A 4 26.66 29.20 7.53
C SER A 4 25.47 30.15 7.32
N LYS A 5 25.29 30.71 6.12
CA LYS A 5 24.16 31.62 5.83
C LYS A 5 22.80 30.94 5.89
N TYR A 6 22.76 29.67 5.57
CA TYR A 6 21.53 28.87 5.68
C TYR A 6 21.15 28.58 7.15
N LEU A 7 22.14 28.31 7.98
CA LEU A 7 21.97 28.16 9.43
C LEU A 7 21.56 29.46 10.11
N GLU A 8 22.17 30.61 9.73
CA GLU A 8 21.78 31.93 10.27
C GLU A 8 20.34 32.29 9.90
N PHE A 9 19.89 31.99 8.68
CA PHE A 9 18.50 32.20 8.26
C PHE A 9 17.55 31.33 9.07
N MET A 10 17.87 30.03 9.26
CA MET A 10 17.05 29.09 10.02
C MET A 10 16.98 29.43 11.52
N LEU A 11 17.99 30.09 12.07
CA LEU A 11 18.07 30.48 13.50
C LEU A 11 17.48 31.87 13.79
N SER A 12 17.21 32.68 12.77
CA SER A 12 16.73 34.07 12.93
C SER A 12 15.20 34.21 12.98
N GLU A 13 14.43 33.19 12.60
CA GLU A 13 12.97 33.22 12.68
C GLU A 13 12.48 32.50 13.93
N THR A 14 11.99 33.28 14.87
CA THR A 14 11.77 32.92 16.27
C THR A 14 10.54 32.07 16.59
N ASP A 15 9.72 31.67 15.63
CA ASP A 15 8.46 30.98 15.90
C ASP A 15 8.30 29.60 15.21
N ILE A 16 9.30 29.14 14.47
CA ILE A 16 9.33 27.77 13.97
C ILE A 16 10.38 27.05 14.79
N GLU A 17 10.02 25.95 15.47
CA GLU A 17 11.02 25.05 16.06
C GLU A 17 12.05 24.74 14.97
N PRO A 18 13.31 25.22 15.06
CA PRO A 18 14.21 25.32 13.90
C PRO A 18 14.64 23.98 13.31
N PHE A 19 14.19 22.87 13.86
CA PHE A 19 14.54 21.51 13.44
C PHE A 19 13.36 20.52 13.47
N GLY A 20 12.14 21.04 13.58
CA GLY A 20 10.93 20.19 13.54
C GLY A 20 10.70 19.62 12.14
N LEU A 21 10.61 18.30 12.04
CA LEU A 21 10.10 17.64 10.84
C LEU A 21 8.58 17.54 10.92
N PRO A 22 7.88 17.55 9.76
CA PRO A 22 6.47 17.20 9.75
C PRO A 22 6.25 15.85 10.42
N GLU A 23 5.14 15.72 11.15
CA GLU A 23 4.80 14.47 11.83
C GLU A 23 4.82 13.26 10.88
N GLY A 24 5.41 12.16 11.34
CA GLY A 24 5.50 10.91 10.57
C GLY A 24 6.55 10.90 9.46
N VAL A 25 7.41 11.93 9.41
CA VAL A 25 8.59 12.00 8.54
C VAL A 25 9.85 11.93 9.40
N VAL A 26 10.89 11.27 8.89
CA VAL A 26 12.17 11.11 9.61
C VAL A 26 13.35 11.35 8.67
N PHE A 27 14.43 11.92 9.20
CA PHE A 27 15.72 11.86 8.54
C PHE A 27 16.29 10.44 8.63
N LEU A 28 16.85 9.96 7.54
CA LEU A 28 17.63 8.73 7.51
C LEU A 28 19.07 9.08 7.16
N TYR A 29 20.00 8.72 8.03
CA TYR A 29 21.43 9.00 7.83
C TYR A 29 22.28 7.96 8.58
N GLY A 30 23.59 7.96 8.30
CA GLY A 30 24.55 7.10 9.00
C GLY A 30 24.23 5.61 8.86
N ASP A 31 24.30 4.88 9.96
CA ASP A 31 24.13 3.43 9.98
C ASP A 31 22.70 2.97 9.70
N GLU A 32 21.69 3.78 10.02
CA GLU A 32 20.30 3.46 9.70
C GLU A 32 20.06 3.49 8.18
N LEU A 33 20.61 4.51 7.50
CA LEU A 33 20.55 4.60 6.05
C LEU A 33 21.29 3.44 5.39
N LYS A 34 22.51 3.11 5.83
CA LYS A 34 23.28 1.97 5.32
C LYS A 34 22.52 0.65 5.45
N LYS A 35 21.93 0.40 6.62
CA LYS A 35 21.11 -0.81 6.84
C LYS A 35 19.90 -0.88 5.90
N LEU A 36 19.28 0.26 5.61
CA LEU A 36 18.17 0.33 4.66
C LEU A 36 18.64 0.00 3.24
N GLU A 37 19.73 0.65 2.79
CA GLU A 37 20.31 0.43 1.46
C GLU A 37 20.77 -1.02 1.26
N GLU A 38 21.38 -1.64 2.27
CA GLU A 38 21.74 -3.06 2.23
C GLU A 38 20.52 -3.98 2.08
N LYS A 39 19.43 -3.70 2.78
CA LYS A 39 18.17 -4.45 2.65
C LYS A 39 17.58 -4.29 1.26
N GLU A 40 17.54 -3.07 0.75
CA GLU A 40 17.05 -2.78 -0.60
C GLU A 40 17.88 -3.46 -1.67
N LYS A 41 19.20 -3.45 -1.51
CA LYS A 41 20.09 -4.16 -2.43
C LYS A 41 19.81 -5.66 -2.44
N LYS A 42 19.67 -6.31 -1.28
CA LYS A 42 19.33 -7.74 -1.21
C LYS A 42 18.00 -8.06 -1.90
N LEU A 43 16.98 -7.22 -1.70
CA LEU A 43 15.69 -7.40 -2.37
C LEU A 43 15.78 -7.18 -3.89
N SER A 44 16.47 -6.13 -4.32
CA SER A 44 16.69 -5.86 -5.74
C SER A 44 17.43 -7.00 -6.42
N ASP A 45 18.52 -7.48 -5.82
CA ASP A 45 19.31 -8.62 -6.33
C ASP A 45 18.44 -9.89 -6.42
N LEU A 46 17.56 -10.13 -5.44
CA LEU A 46 16.61 -11.25 -5.47
C LEU A 46 15.63 -11.12 -6.64
N PHE A 47 15.01 -9.94 -6.81
CA PHE A 47 14.03 -9.73 -7.87
C PHE A 47 14.65 -9.80 -9.27
N GLU A 48 15.81 -9.19 -9.48
CA GLU A 48 16.55 -9.24 -10.75
C GLU A 48 16.95 -10.67 -11.13
N LYS A 49 17.46 -11.46 -10.17
CA LYS A 49 17.78 -12.88 -10.37
C LYS A 49 16.56 -13.75 -10.73
N ASN A 50 15.36 -13.31 -10.39
CA ASN A 50 14.13 -13.98 -10.77
C ASN A 50 13.45 -13.35 -12.01
N GLY A 51 14.19 -12.56 -12.81
CA GLY A 51 13.74 -12.03 -14.09
C GLY A 51 12.81 -10.82 -14.02
N PHE A 52 12.83 -10.06 -12.90
CA PHE A 52 12.07 -8.82 -12.80
C PHE A 52 12.91 -7.62 -13.20
N ALA A 53 12.36 -6.76 -14.03
CA ALA A 53 12.97 -5.49 -14.44
C ALA A 53 12.59 -4.37 -13.46
N LYS A 54 13.54 -3.49 -13.14
CA LYS A 54 13.28 -2.35 -12.26
C LYS A 54 12.38 -1.32 -12.92
N VAL A 55 11.39 -0.82 -12.18
CA VAL A 55 10.56 0.31 -12.56
C VAL A 55 10.58 1.38 -11.47
N VAL A 56 10.61 2.65 -11.88
CA VAL A 56 10.54 3.79 -10.97
C VAL A 56 9.37 4.67 -11.40
N PRO A 57 8.19 4.51 -10.78
CA PRO A 57 7.04 5.36 -11.08
C PRO A 57 7.26 6.78 -10.54
N PRO A 58 6.56 7.79 -11.11
CA PRO A 58 6.60 9.17 -10.62
C PRO A 58 6.24 9.26 -9.13
N VAL A 59 6.76 10.31 -8.45
CA VAL A 59 6.46 10.54 -7.03
C VAL A 59 5.05 11.11 -6.86
N PHE A 60 4.54 11.83 -7.85
CA PHE A 60 3.19 12.40 -7.86
C PHE A 60 2.47 12.07 -9.17
N GLU A 61 1.17 12.04 -9.10
CA GLU A 61 0.23 11.73 -10.18
C GLU A 61 -1.02 12.60 -10.05
N PHE A 62 -1.92 12.55 -11.03
CA PHE A 62 -3.24 13.14 -10.86
C PHE A 62 -4.01 12.41 -9.75
N TYR A 63 -4.69 13.18 -8.91
CA TYR A 63 -5.53 12.64 -7.82
C TYR A 63 -6.52 11.58 -8.33
N GLU A 64 -7.15 11.84 -9.50
CA GLU A 64 -8.07 10.92 -10.16
C GLU A 64 -7.44 9.55 -10.49
N THR A 65 -6.13 9.47 -10.64
CA THR A 65 -5.44 8.19 -10.89
C THR A 65 -5.58 7.26 -9.68
N PHE A 66 -5.44 7.81 -8.47
CA PHE A 66 -5.61 7.05 -7.23
C PHE A 66 -7.09 6.79 -6.93
N GLU A 67 -7.98 7.74 -7.23
CA GLU A 67 -9.41 7.55 -7.08
C GLU A 67 -9.93 6.40 -7.95
N LYS A 68 -9.54 6.35 -9.23
CA LYS A 68 -9.94 5.29 -10.16
C LYS A 68 -9.24 3.95 -9.89
N GLY A 69 -7.99 3.96 -9.48
CA GLY A 69 -7.19 2.75 -9.26
C GLY A 69 -7.37 2.12 -7.88
N GLY A 70 -7.48 2.94 -6.83
CA GLY A 70 -7.55 2.51 -5.43
C GLY A 70 -8.89 2.80 -4.73
N GLY A 71 -9.79 3.53 -5.40
CA GLY A 71 -11.06 3.98 -4.84
C GLY A 71 -10.95 5.24 -4.00
N LEU A 72 -12.11 5.79 -3.64
CA LEU A 72 -12.24 7.05 -2.88
C LEU A 72 -11.51 7.02 -1.54
N GLU A 73 -11.49 5.88 -0.86
CA GLU A 73 -10.81 5.73 0.44
C GLU A 73 -9.30 5.95 0.31
N VAL A 74 -8.67 5.39 -0.72
CA VAL A 74 -7.25 5.57 -1.03
C VAL A 74 -6.96 7.03 -1.40
N ALA A 75 -7.80 7.61 -2.27
CA ALA A 75 -7.65 8.99 -2.69
C ALA A 75 -7.75 9.97 -1.51
N ARG A 76 -8.73 9.79 -0.61
CA ARG A 76 -8.90 10.63 0.59
C ARG A 76 -7.73 10.57 1.57
N ARG A 77 -6.98 9.47 1.58
CA ARG A 77 -5.80 9.26 2.43
C ARG A 77 -4.48 9.60 1.72
N SER A 78 -4.54 10.18 0.54
CA SER A 78 -3.39 10.64 -0.22
C SER A 78 -3.09 12.10 0.07
N PHE A 79 -1.83 12.46 0.18
CA PHE A 79 -1.42 13.87 0.24
C PHE A 79 -1.68 14.53 -1.11
N SER A 80 -2.59 15.48 -1.16
CA SER A 80 -2.98 16.17 -2.38
C SER A 80 -2.60 17.65 -2.37
N PHE A 81 -2.30 18.19 -3.55
CA PHE A 81 -1.95 19.59 -3.76
C PHE A 81 -2.38 20.04 -5.16
N LYS A 82 -2.52 21.34 -5.35
CA LYS A 82 -2.88 21.92 -6.64
C LYS A 82 -1.64 22.24 -7.47
N ASP A 83 -1.67 21.85 -8.74
CA ASP A 83 -0.72 22.31 -9.74
C ASP A 83 -1.00 23.78 -10.13
N LYS A 84 -0.06 24.40 -10.84
CA LYS A 84 -0.20 25.78 -11.35
C LYS A 84 -1.44 25.98 -12.23
N ASP A 85 -1.84 24.96 -12.97
CA ASP A 85 -3.03 24.94 -13.82
C ASP A 85 -4.33 24.64 -13.04
N GLY A 86 -4.28 24.58 -11.70
CA GLY A 86 -5.42 24.30 -10.85
C GLY A 86 -5.81 22.84 -10.73
N ARG A 87 -5.15 21.94 -11.47
CA ARG A 87 -5.41 20.49 -11.39
C ARG A 87 -4.95 19.93 -10.05
N LEU A 88 -5.74 18.98 -9.53
CA LEU A 88 -5.41 18.30 -8.28
C LEU A 88 -4.43 17.17 -8.55
N LEU A 89 -3.27 17.25 -7.91
CA LEU A 89 -2.23 16.24 -7.89
C LEU A 89 -2.20 15.54 -6.53
N SER A 90 -1.58 14.37 -6.48
CA SER A 90 -1.38 13.62 -5.25
C SER A 90 -0.01 12.97 -5.23
N LEU A 91 0.62 12.94 -4.06
CA LEU A 91 1.76 12.06 -3.83
C LEU A 91 1.29 10.59 -3.92
N ARG A 92 2.13 9.73 -4.48
CA ARG A 92 1.79 8.31 -4.66
C ARG A 92 1.52 7.62 -3.33
N PHE A 93 0.31 7.09 -3.20
CA PHE A 93 -0.15 6.33 -2.05
C PHE A 93 0.41 4.90 -2.02
N ASP A 94 0.59 4.32 -3.21
CA ASP A 94 1.18 3.01 -3.49
C ASP A 94 2.02 3.06 -4.78
N MET A 95 2.64 1.94 -5.12
CA MET A 95 3.43 1.81 -6.35
C MET A 95 2.64 1.16 -7.48
N THR A 96 1.65 0.34 -7.15
CA THR A 96 0.88 -0.46 -8.12
C THR A 96 0.06 0.42 -9.05
N THR A 97 -0.65 1.42 -8.50
CA THR A 97 -1.52 2.31 -9.28
C THR A 97 -0.77 3.09 -10.38
N PRO A 98 0.33 3.81 -10.09
CA PRO A 98 1.08 4.48 -11.14
C PRO A 98 1.79 3.53 -12.11
N ILE A 99 2.18 2.33 -11.67
CA ILE A 99 2.72 1.29 -12.57
C ILE A 99 1.62 0.80 -13.53
N ALA A 100 0.43 0.48 -13.02
CA ALA A 100 -0.70 0.07 -13.85
C ALA A 100 -1.04 1.13 -14.91
N ARG A 101 -1.03 2.41 -14.53
CA ARG A 101 -1.22 3.52 -15.46
C ARG A 101 -0.12 3.59 -16.52
N MET A 102 1.14 3.47 -16.12
CA MET A 102 2.27 3.44 -17.07
C MET A 102 2.07 2.34 -18.11
N ILE A 103 1.68 1.15 -17.66
CA ILE A 103 1.47 -0.01 -18.54
C ILE A 103 0.31 0.24 -19.50
N SER A 104 -0.81 0.77 -19.02
CA SER A 104 -1.97 1.07 -19.88
C SER A 104 -1.67 2.06 -21.01
N VAL A 105 -0.64 2.90 -20.86
CA VAL A 105 -0.23 3.91 -21.85
C VAL A 105 0.89 3.41 -22.76
N LYS A 106 1.83 2.61 -22.25
CA LYS A 106 3.09 2.29 -22.95
C LYS A 106 3.15 0.88 -23.53
N TYR A 107 2.32 -0.05 -23.02
CA TYR A 107 2.43 -1.45 -23.36
C TYR A 107 1.16 -1.97 -24.03
N THR A 108 1.32 -2.99 -24.86
CA THR A 108 0.24 -3.70 -25.53
C THR A 108 0.16 -5.14 -25.01
N ASN A 109 -0.90 -5.87 -25.36
CA ASN A 109 -1.03 -7.29 -24.99
C ASN A 109 0.09 -8.18 -25.53
N ARG A 110 0.84 -7.73 -26.56
CA ARG A 110 1.98 -8.47 -27.13
C ARG A 110 3.22 -8.42 -26.24
N ASP A 111 3.28 -7.46 -25.32
CA ASP A 111 4.41 -7.27 -24.41
C ASP A 111 4.26 -8.07 -23.11
N MET A 112 3.15 -8.80 -22.95
CA MET A 112 2.82 -9.57 -21.75
C MET A 112 3.39 -11.00 -21.78
N PRO A 113 3.72 -11.59 -20.60
CA PRO A 113 3.62 -10.99 -19.28
C PRO A 113 4.79 -10.06 -18.94
N LEU A 114 4.50 -8.94 -18.28
CA LEU A 114 5.52 -8.05 -17.73
C LEU A 114 5.86 -8.45 -16.28
N ARG A 115 7.14 -8.44 -15.97
CA ARG A 115 7.69 -8.75 -14.65
C ARG A 115 8.47 -7.54 -14.16
N LEU A 116 7.91 -6.80 -13.24
CA LEU A 116 8.47 -5.53 -12.76
C LEU A 116 8.70 -5.58 -11.25
N TYR A 117 9.77 -4.91 -10.78
CA TYR A 117 9.96 -4.69 -9.36
C TYR A 117 10.24 -3.21 -9.08
N TYR A 118 9.94 -2.80 -7.86
CA TYR A 118 10.19 -1.44 -7.39
C TYR A 118 10.74 -1.42 -5.96
N CYS A 119 11.47 -0.34 -5.68
CA CYS A 119 11.87 0.08 -4.34
C CYS A 119 11.71 1.60 -4.27
N GLY A 120 10.93 2.12 -3.35
CA GLY A 120 10.71 3.57 -3.27
C GLY A 120 9.81 3.99 -2.12
N ASN A 121 9.67 5.30 -1.94
CA ASN A 121 8.79 5.86 -0.93
C ASN A 121 7.36 5.96 -1.45
N VAL A 122 6.41 5.66 -0.58
CA VAL A 122 4.98 5.99 -0.72
C VAL A 122 4.57 6.90 0.42
N PHE A 123 3.49 7.65 0.23
CA PHE A 123 3.08 8.71 1.14
C PHE A 123 1.61 8.51 1.51
N ARG A 124 1.32 8.42 2.81
CA ARG A 124 -0.04 8.17 3.30
C ARG A 124 -0.40 9.17 4.38
N GLU A 125 -1.48 9.88 4.18
CA GLU A 125 -2.05 10.69 5.23
C GLU A 125 -2.64 9.75 6.29
N GLN A 126 -1.98 9.67 7.43
CA GLN A 126 -2.36 8.83 8.54
C GLN A 126 -2.42 9.67 9.81
N PRO A 127 -3.41 9.41 10.71
CA PRO A 127 -3.39 10.01 12.03
C PRO A 127 -2.08 9.67 12.74
N PHE A 128 -1.45 10.66 13.34
CA PHE A 128 -0.15 10.53 14.02
C PHE A 128 -0.15 9.54 15.20
N HIS A 129 -1.32 9.15 15.68
CA HIS A 129 -1.43 8.25 16.81
C HIS A 129 -0.79 6.89 16.51
N LYS A 130 0.11 6.44 17.41
CA LYS A 130 0.79 5.13 17.39
C LYS A 130 2.04 5.01 16.51
N GLY A 131 2.81 6.09 16.31
CA GLY A 131 4.11 6.02 15.62
C GLY A 131 4.02 5.64 14.13
N LYS A 132 2.89 5.84 13.47
CA LYS A 132 2.71 5.55 12.05
C LYS A 132 3.48 6.56 11.21
N LYS A 133 4.36 6.07 10.34
CA LYS A 133 5.09 6.91 9.38
C LYS A 133 4.18 7.33 8.24
N ARG A 134 4.30 8.60 7.82
CA ARG A 134 3.59 9.14 6.63
C ARG A 134 4.39 8.90 5.34
N GLN A 135 5.72 8.87 5.45
CA GLN A 135 6.62 8.43 4.39
C GLN A 135 7.07 7.00 4.70
N ILE A 136 6.70 6.06 3.83
CA ILE A 136 6.91 4.62 4.03
C ILE A 136 7.77 4.11 2.89
N ARG A 137 8.86 3.40 3.20
CA ARG A 137 9.64 2.69 2.19
C ARG A 137 8.95 1.40 1.81
N GLN A 138 8.68 1.22 0.52
CA GLN A 138 7.98 0.07 -0.04
C GLN A 138 8.85 -0.58 -1.12
N ALA A 139 8.97 -1.91 -1.06
CA ALA A 139 9.53 -2.73 -2.14
C ALA A 139 8.51 -3.79 -2.52
N GLY A 140 8.45 -4.14 -3.79
CA GLY A 140 7.50 -5.14 -4.28
C GLY A 140 7.76 -5.54 -5.73
N ILE A 141 6.97 -6.52 -6.15
CA ILE A 141 6.96 -7.04 -7.52
C ILE A 141 5.56 -6.93 -8.11
N GLU A 142 5.50 -6.81 -9.43
CA GLU A 142 4.26 -6.83 -10.21
C GLU A 142 4.43 -7.82 -11.37
N ILE A 143 3.50 -8.78 -11.50
CA ILE A 143 3.39 -9.65 -12.67
C ILE A 143 2.08 -9.29 -13.36
N ILE A 144 2.16 -8.80 -14.58
CA ILE A 144 1.00 -8.27 -15.30
C ILE A 144 0.82 -9.05 -16.59
N GLY A 145 -0.43 -9.43 -16.86
CA GLY A 145 -0.77 -10.21 -18.05
C GLY A 145 -0.58 -11.72 -17.89
N ALA A 146 -0.30 -12.21 -16.66
CA ALA A 146 -0.36 -13.63 -16.32
C ALA A 146 -1.43 -13.85 -15.25
N ASN A 147 -2.34 -14.79 -15.51
CA ASN A 147 -3.41 -15.14 -14.58
C ASN A 147 -3.48 -16.68 -14.44
N SER A 148 -2.66 -17.23 -13.57
CA SER A 148 -2.62 -18.66 -13.30
C SER A 148 -2.26 -18.93 -11.84
N THR A 149 -2.70 -20.08 -11.33
CA THR A 149 -2.30 -20.56 -9.99
C THR A 149 -0.78 -20.67 -9.86
N GLN A 150 -0.08 -21.00 -10.95
CA GLN A 150 1.38 -21.05 -10.94
C GLN A 150 2.00 -19.68 -10.70
N THR A 151 1.43 -18.62 -11.26
CA THR A 151 1.85 -17.24 -11.00
C THR A 151 1.61 -16.84 -9.54
N ASP A 152 0.48 -17.23 -8.96
CA ASP A 152 0.17 -16.95 -7.55
C ASP A 152 1.18 -17.67 -6.62
N ILE A 153 1.50 -18.94 -6.91
CA ILE A 153 2.51 -19.71 -6.16
C ILE A 153 3.87 -19.05 -6.25
N GLU A 154 4.29 -18.64 -7.45
CA GLU A 154 5.55 -17.93 -7.66
C GLU A 154 5.66 -16.64 -6.85
N VAL A 155 4.60 -15.83 -6.85
CA VAL A 155 4.55 -14.59 -6.06
C VAL A 155 4.68 -14.87 -4.57
N ILE A 156 3.95 -15.88 -4.04
CA ILE A 156 4.02 -16.26 -2.63
C ILE A 156 5.42 -16.78 -2.27
N GLU A 157 6.00 -17.65 -3.10
CA GLU A 157 7.35 -18.18 -2.90
C GLU A 157 8.40 -17.08 -2.86
N LEU A 158 8.34 -16.17 -3.85
CA LEU A 158 9.28 -15.05 -3.92
C LEU A 158 9.11 -14.09 -2.74
N PHE A 159 7.86 -13.86 -2.29
CA PHE A 159 7.57 -13.09 -1.08
C PHE A 159 8.19 -13.75 0.16
N CYS A 160 8.02 -15.06 0.35
CA CYS A 160 8.65 -15.79 1.46
C CYS A 160 10.18 -15.66 1.44
N ARG A 161 10.79 -15.81 0.26
CA ARG A 161 12.24 -15.62 0.09
C ARG A 161 12.68 -14.19 0.41
N ALA A 162 11.92 -13.18 -0.03
CA ALA A 162 12.20 -11.78 0.26
C ALA A 162 12.14 -11.48 1.77
N ILE A 163 11.11 -11.97 2.47
CA ILE A 163 10.99 -11.79 3.92
C ILE A 163 12.11 -12.53 4.68
N SER A 164 12.50 -13.72 4.24
CA SER A 164 13.60 -14.48 4.84
C SER A 164 14.95 -13.75 4.80
N LEU A 165 15.16 -12.85 3.82
CA LEU A 165 16.34 -11.98 3.76
C LEU A 165 16.31 -10.85 4.81
N LEU A 166 15.14 -10.49 5.31
CA LEU A 166 14.92 -9.35 6.20
C LEU A 166 14.70 -9.77 7.67
N SER A 167 14.09 -10.92 7.89
CA SER A 167 13.76 -11.46 9.21
C SER A 167 13.93 -12.98 9.24
N LYS A 168 14.39 -13.49 10.38
CA LYS A 168 14.49 -14.96 10.63
C LYS A 168 13.18 -15.55 11.12
N GLU A 169 12.30 -14.72 11.69
CA GLU A 169 11.03 -15.14 12.26
C GLU A 169 9.90 -14.37 11.58
N TYR A 170 8.99 -15.09 10.96
CA TYR A 170 7.79 -14.52 10.34
C TYR A 170 6.71 -15.58 10.17
N ILE A 171 5.47 -15.12 10.07
CA ILE A 171 4.31 -15.93 9.74
C ILE A 171 3.72 -15.37 8.44
N VAL A 172 3.46 -16.25 7.47
CA VAL A 172 2.77 -15.89 6.23
C VAL A 172 1.31 -16.27 6.37
N VAL A 173 0.43 -15.29 6.22
CA VAL A 173 -1.02 -15.49 6.22
C VAL A 173 -1.52 -15.24 4.81
N VAL A 174 -2.18 -16.22 4.22
CA VAL A 174 -2.77 -16.13 2.89
C VAL A 174 -4.29 -16.02 3.03
N GLY A 175 -4.87 -14.97 2.47
CA GLY A 175 -6.32 -14.76 2.41
C GLY A 175 -6.83 -14.82 0.98
N ASP A 176 -8.05 -15.32 0.81
CA ASP A 176 -8.74 -15.33 -0.47
C ASP A 176 -10.07 -14.58 -0.37
N VAL A 177 -10.13 -13.40 -1.00
CA VAL A 177 -11.33 -12.56 -1.01
C VAL A 177 -12.54 -13.25 -1.65
N ARG A 178 -12.34 -14.30 -2.48
CA ARG A 178 -13.42 -15.08 -3.09
C ARG A 178 -14.26 -15.80 -2.04
N ILE A 179 -13.65 -16.22 -0.93
CA ILE A 179 -14.37 -16.85 0.20
C ILE A 179 -15.37 -15.85 0.79
N TYR A 180 -14.91 -14.62 1.10
CA TYR A 180 -15.77 -13.55 1.61
C TYR A 180 -16.88 -13.20 0.62
N LYS A 181 -16.54 -12.98 -0.66
CA LYS A 181 -17.55 -12.72 -1.71
C LYS A 181 -18.57 -13.83 -1.86
N LYS A 182 -18.12 -15.09 -1.73
CA LYS A 182 -19.05 -16.24 -1.77
C LYS A 182 -19.99 -16.23 -0.58
N LEU A 183 -19.51 -15.97 0.63
CA LEU A 183 -20.37 -15.84 1.80
C LEU A 183 -21.36 -14.68 1.65
N LEU A 184 -20.95 -13.53 1.15
CA LEU A 184 -21.86 -12.42 0.85
C LEU A 184 -22.96 -12.82 -0.14
N SER A 185 -22.66 -13.63 -1.15
CA SER A 185 -23.67 -14.09 -2.12
C SER A 185 -24.71 -15.05 -1.56
N LEU A 186 -24.54 -15.53 -0.32
CA LEU A 186 -25.47 -16.42 0.38
C LEU A 186 -26.42 -15.67 1.32
N ILE A 187 -26.27 -14.37 1.46
CA ILE A 187 -27.12 -13.52 2.30
C ILE A 187 -27.74 -12.42 1.47
N ASP A 188 -28.96 -12.04 1.84
CA ASP A 188 -29.67 -10.91 1.25
C ASP A 188 -29.46 -9.68 2.17
N VAL A 189 -28.66 -8.72 1.72
CA VAL A 189 -28.32 -7.54 2.47
C VAL A 189 -28.36 -6.30 1.59
N ASP A 190 -28.86 -5.20 2.15
CA ASP A 190 -28.83 -3.90 1.53
C ASP A 190 -27.41 -3.29 1.52
N GLU A 191 -27.22 -2.21 0.77
CA GLU A 191 -25.94 -1.53 0.63
C GLU A 191 -25.38 -1.03 1.98
N HIS A 192 -26.26 -0.59 2.92
CA HIS A 192 -25.83 -0.14 4.23
C HIS A 192 -25.21 -1.27 5.07
N LYS A 193 -25.85 -2.45 5.05
CA LYS A 193 -25.34 -3.63 5.76
C LYS A 193 -24.06 -4.15 5.12
N LEU A 194 -23.94 -4.06 3.78
CA LEU A 194 -22.71 -4.41 3.07
C LEU A 194 -21.54 -3.53 3.49
N LEU A 195 -21.71 -2.20 3.51
CA LEU A 195 -20.69 -1.25 4.00
C LEU A 195 -20.34 -1.47 5.47
N ALA A 196 -21.35 -1.80 6.29
CA ALA A 196 -21.11 -2.13 7.69
C ALA A 196 -20.27 -3.41 7.83
N LEU A 197 -20.56 -4.46 7.07
CA LEU A 197 -19.77 -5.70 7.03
C LEU A 197 -18.31 -5.41 6.61
N GLU A 198 -18.08 -4.66 5.54
CA GLU A 198 -16.73 -4.28 5.11
C GLU A 198 -15.95 -3.54 6.20
N THR A 199 -16.62 -2.61 6.89
CA THR A 199 -16.02 -1.86 7.99
C THR A 199 -15.65 -2.77 9.16
N ILE A 200 -16.54 -3.69 9.53
CA ILE A 200 -16.36 -4.68 10.60
C ILE A 200 -15.18 -5.61 10.28
N PHE A 201 -15.11 -6.14 9.05
CA PHE A 201 -14.01 -7.00 8.61
C PHE A 201 -12.68 -6.25 8.61
N ASN A 202 -12.65 -5.01 8.14
CA ASN A 202 -11.44 -4.16 8.15
C ASN A 202 -10.94 -3.88 9.58
N LYS A 203 -11.85 -3.77 10.56
CA LYS A 203 -11.52 -3.54 11.97
C LYS A 203 -11.30 -4.80 12.77
N LYS A 204 -11.64 -5.97 12.23
CA LYS A 204 -11.67 -7.26 12.93
C LYS A 204 -12.54 -7.21 14.21
N ASP A 205 -13.72 -6.61 14.11
CA ASP A 205 -14.62 -6.38 15.23
C ASP A 205 -15.68 -7.49 15.32
N ILE A 206 -15.36 -8.54 16.07
CA ILE A 206 -16.24 -9.71 16.25
C ILE A 206 -17.55 -9.34 16.97
N THR A 207 -17.53 -8.35 17.86
CA THR A 207 -18.71 -7.94 18.61
C THR A 207 -19.72 -7.28 17.68
N SER A 208 -19.28 -6.31 16.88
CA SER A 208 -20.13 -5.68 15.87
C SER A 208 -20.60 -6.64 14.80
N LEU A 209 -19.79 -7.64 14.43
CA LEU A 209 -20.20 -8.70 13.51
C LEU A 209 -21.39 -9.47 14.06
N ASN A 210 -21.32 -9.93 15.30
CA ASN A 210 -22.38 -10.70 15.92
C ASN A 210 -23.71 -9.91 15.97
N ILE A 211 -23.66 -8.66 16.38
CA ILE A 211 -24.83 -7.77 16.43
C ILE A 211 -25.44 -7.59 15.03
N LEU A 212 -24.61 -7.34 14.02
CA LEU A 212 -25.11 -7.17 12.66
C LEU A 212 -25.71 -8.45 12.10
N MET A 213 -25.06 -9.59 12.35
CA MET A 213 -25.54 -10.92 11.88
C MET A 213 -26.88 -11.35 12.51
N GLU A 214 -27.24 -10.83 13.69
CA GLU A 214 -28.59 -11.05 14.26
C GLU A 214 -29.69 -10.36 13.42
N SER A 215 -29.36 -9.24 12.79
CA SER A 215 -30.30 -8.49 11.93
C SER A 215 -30.39 -9.03 10.49
N ILE A 216 -29.55 -10.03 10.14
CA ILE A 216 -29.49 -10.63 8.81
C ILE A 216 -30.20 -12.00 8.88
N ASN A 217 -31.16 -12.21 7.98
CA ASN A 217 -31.85 -13.48 7.85
C ASN A 217 -30.97 -14.47 7.08
N CYS A 218 -30.23 -15.30 7.82
CA CYS A 218 -29.40 -16.38 7.25
C CYS A 218 -29.22 -17.52 8.24
N SER A 219 -28.78 -18.69 7.76
CA SER A 219 -28.60 -19.87 8.60
C SER A 219 -27.46 -19.69 9.63
N SER A 220 -27.52 -20.49 10.69
CA SER A 220 -26.50 -20.52 11.74
C SER A 220 -25.10 -20.87 11.21
N GLU A 221 -25.04 -21.74 10.18
CA GLU A 221 -23.80 -22.13 9.52
C GLU A 221 -23.16 -20.96 8.81
N ILE A 222 -23.96 -20.13 8.13
CA ILE A 222 -23.46 -18.92 7.45
C ILE A 222 -22.94 -17.90 8.48
N LYS A 223 -23.67 -17.67 9.58
CA LYS A 223 -23.22 -16.80 10.68
C LYS A 223 -21.88 -17.26 11.23
N LYS A 224 -21.74 -18.54 11.50
CA LYS A 224 -20.50 -19.15 11.98
C LYS A 224 -19.36 -19.03 10.98
N ALA A 225 -19.64 -19.18 9.67
CA ALA A 225 -18.64 -19.00 8.63
C ALA A 225 -18.10 -17.58 8.58
N PHE A 226 -18.94 -16.55 8.73
CA PHE A 226 -18.50 -15.15 8.86
C PHE A 226 -17.64 -14.91 10.12
N GLN A 227 -17.97 -15.54 11.25
CA GLN A 227 -17.17 -15.45 12.48
C GLN A 227 -15.79 -16.09 12.34
N ILE A 228 -15.69 -17.21 11.62
CA ILE A 228 -14.42 -17.91 11.37
C ILE A 228 -13.54 -17.12 10.40
N LEU A 229 -14.14 -16.41 9.45
CA LEU A 229 -13.43 -15.65 8.43
C LEU A 229 -12.86 -14.32 8.98
N LEU A 230 -13.40 -13.78 10.07
CA LEU A 230 -12.98 -12.53 10.71
C LEU A 230 -11.67 -12.68 11.51
#